data_2c0da3ac6354868bf8dd2cf5af06a813
#
_entry.id   2c0da3ac6354868bf8dd2cf5af06a813
#
_cell.length_a   1.000
_cell.length_b   1.000
_cell.length_c   1.000
_cell.angle_alpha   90.00
_cell.angle_beta   90.00
_cell.angle_gamma   90.00
#
_symmetry.space_group_name_H-M   'P 1'
#
loop_
_entity.id
_entity.type
_entity.pdbx_description
1 polymer ?
#
loop_
_entity_poly.entity_id
_entity_poly.type
_entity_poly.pdbx_seq_one_letter_code
_entity_poly.pdbx_strand_id
1 'polypeptide(L)'
;MIEISKRNRQKRQKSTSEAQTTADNVSQILTGAYGLKAAGMYVSPVTALGCSAVFACIGLLAESIAQLPVKVYRVVDGERREDKTHWVYELLARRPCSWLTSFNWRELAMMCLCLRGDFYAYKVRDNSGRVRELLPLLPGAIAVRQLSNWELQYMVTFSDGTSATVPQSEIFHVMYRTVDGVRGLSPIACERQTIGLALAAQEHGASTFANGAKPGGVLSLPGTLSQEALDRLKADWHSAYSGENAGNTAILEQGIEFKPLSMTNADAQYLETRKFQVEEIARIFGVPLFMIQSTEKTTSWGSGIEQMSMGYVRYTLLAWIRRWEGAIWRDLLSEADPDIEVKFNVEGLQRASMNARFDAYQKGINMGVYSPNEIRALEDMNPREGGDIYLTPMNMAIQEGGEVIANPDQTNT
;
A
#
# COMPACT_ATOMS: atom_id res chain seq x y z
N MET A 1 6.74 -37.46 -47.60
CA MET A 1 7.67 -36.55 -46.88
C MET A 1 7.29 -35.08 -46.95
N ILE A 2 6.62 -34.60 -47.98
CA ILE A 2 6.22 -33.15 -48.14
C ILE A 2 5.04 -32.73 -47.29
N GLU A 3 4.08 -33.63 -46.97
CA GLU A 3 2.91 -33.30 -46.16
C GLU A 3 3.20 -33.16 -44.66
N ILE A 4 4.16 -33.92 -44.13
CA ILE A 4 4.57 -33.84 -42.73
C ILE A 4 5.29 -32.48 -42.46
N SER A 5 6.04 -32.01 -43.46
CA SER A 5 6.71 -30.70 -43.36
C SER A 5 5.73 -29.51 -43.30
N LYS A 6 4.64 -29.56 -44.06
CA LYS A 6 3.58 -28.55 -44.06
C LYS A 6 2.80 -28.50 -42.75
N ARG A 7 2.45 -29.68 -42.19
CA ARG A 7 1.76 -29.80 -40.90
C ARG A 7 2.60 -29.29 -39.72
N ASN A 8 3.92 -29.55 -39.75
CA ASN A 8 4.82 -29.04 -38.72
C ASN A 8 5.08 -27.53 -38.86
N ARG A 9 5.06 -26.96 -40.06
CA ARG A 9 5.14 -25.51 -40.30
C ARG A 9 3.89 -24.77 -39.83
N GLN A 10 2.69 -25.34 -40.08
CA GLN A 10 1.43 -24.77 -39.58
C GLN A 10 1.28 -24.90 -38.06
N LYS A 11 1.74 -26.00 -37.44
CA LYS A 11 1.82 -26.10 -35.97
C LYS A 11 2.80 -25.10 -35.36
N ARG A 12 3.96 -24.89 -35.97
CA ARG A 12 4.92 -23.85 -35.52
C ARG A 12 4.39 -22.44 -35.70
N GLN A 13 3.68 -22.14 -36.79
CA GLN A 13 3.05 -20.83 -36.99
C GLN A 13 1.89 -20.57 -36.00
N LYS A 14 1.08 -21.62 -35.70
CA LYS A 14 0.02 -21.49 -34.66
C LYS A 14 0.61 -21.30 -33.26
N SER A 15 1.64 -22.06 -32.88
CA SER A 15 2.29 -21.91 -31.59
C SER A 15 3.02 -20.58 -31.42
N THR A 16 3.60 -20.02 -32.50
CA THR A 16 4.20 -18.67 -32.49
C THR A 16 3.14 -17.58 -32.39
N SER A 17 2.00 -17.73 -33.06
CA SER A 17 0.92 -16.72 -32.95
C SER A 17 0.24 -16.75 -31.58
N GLU A 18 0.00 -17.92 -30.98
CA GLU A 18 -0.53 -18.05 -29.62
C GLU A 18 0.47 -17.51 -28.56
N ALA A 19 1.78 -17.79 -28.73
CA ALA A 19 2.79 -17.25 -27.86
C ALA A 19 2.96 -15.73 -28.01
N GLN A 20 2.85 -15.18 -29.22
CA GLN A 20 2.82 -13.73 -29.44
C GLN A 20 1.58 -13.08 -28.86
N THR A 21 0.38 -13.67 -29.03
CA THR A 21 -0.86 -13.12 -28.45
C THR A 21 -0.82 -13.14 -26.93
N THR A 22 -0.24 -14.17 -26.31
CA THR A 22 -0.06 -14.24 -24.85
C THR A 22 0.99 -13.22 -24.39
N ALA A 23 2.10 -13.07 -25.10
CA ALA A 23 3.12 -12.07 -24.80
C ALA A 23 2.59 -10.65 -24.98
N ASP A 24 1.75 -10.40 -25.98
CA ASP A 24 1.10 -9.10 -26.19
C ASP A 24 0.08 -8.78 -25.08
N ASN A 25 -0.69 -9.75 -24.62
CA ASN A 25 -1.62 -9.58 -23.51
C ASN A 25 -0.87 -9.34 -22.19
N VAL A 26 0.18 -10.09 -21.91
CA VAL A 26 1.05 -9.89 -20.74
C VAL A 26 1.75 -8.52 -20.86
N SER A 27 2.23 -8.15 -22.04
CA SER A 27 2.82 -6.83 -22.29
C SER A 27 1.82 -5.70 -22.04
N GLN A 28 0.55 -5.84 -22.45
CA GLN A 28 -0.51 -4.86 -22.17
C GLN A 28 -0.81 -4.72 -20.68
N ILE A 29 -0.78 -5.81 -19.92
CA ILE A 29 -0.93 -5.79 -18.47
C ILE A 29 0.29 -5.14 -17.81
N LEU A 30 1.49 -5.50 -18.25
CA LEU A 30 2.77 -5.01 -17.70
C LEU A 30 3.04 -3.56 -18.04
N THR A 31 2.72 -3.12 -19.26
CA THR A 31 2.88 -1.71 -19.65
C THR A 31 1.79 -0.82 -19.06
N GLY A 32 0.86 -1.42 -18.31
CA GLY A 32 -0.33 -0.74 -17.86
C GLY A 32 -0.98 -0.09 -19.08
N ALA A 33 -1.72 -0.86 -19.86
CA ALA A 33 -2.51 -0.31 -20.95
C ALA A 33 -3.59 0.61 -20.35
N TYR A 34 -3.12 1.77 -19.91
CA TYR A 34 -3.94 2.86 -19.39
C TYR A 34 -4.72 3.40 -20.58
N GLY A 35 -6.02 3.22 -20.57
CA GLY A 35 -6.88 3.71 -21.61
C GLY A 35 -8.03 2.78 -21.95
N LEU A 36 -8.10 1.62 -21.31
CA LEU A 36 -9.24 0.74 -21.48
C LEU A 36 -10.36 1.13 -20.52
N LYS A 37 -11.56 1.29 -21.04
CA LYS A 37 -12.75 1.50 -20.23
C LYS A 37 -13.10 0.22 -19.47
N ALA A 38 -13.39 0.36 -18.18
CA ALA A 38 -13.93 -0.67 -17.34
C ALA A 38 -15.22 -0.17 -16.70
N ALA A 39 -16.32 -0.90 -16.81
CA ALA A 39 -17.66 -0.45 -16.41
C ALA A 39 -18.03 0.95 -16.99
N GLY A 40 -17.60 1.26 -18.22
CA GLY A 40 -17.79 2.56 -18.84
C GLY A 40 -16.81 3.66 -18.43
N MET A 41 -16.03 3.44 -17.38
CA MET A 41 -15.07 4.39 -16.80
C MET A 41 -13.66 4.20 -17.36
N TYR A 42 -12.94 5.31 -17.50
CA TYR A 42 -11.51 5.30 -17.81
C TYR A 42 -10.70 5.08 -16.52
N VAL A 43 -9.98 3.95 -16.44
CA VAL A 43 -9.17 3.61 -15.27
C VAL A 43 -7.69 3.81 -15.58
N SER A 44 -7.08 4.71 -14.84
CA SER A 44 -5.64 5.04 -14.86
C SER A 44 -5.15 5.23 -13.43
N PRO A 45 -3.84 5.31 -13.18
CA PRO A 45 -3.31 5.64 -11.85
C PRO A 45 -3.89 6.93 -11.27
N VAL A 46 -4.13 7.94 -12.11
CA VAL A 46 -4.68 9.24 -11.70
C VAL A 46 -6.18 9.11 -11.37
N THR A 47 -6.97 8.49 -12.25
CA THR A 47 -8.42 8.36 -12.02
C THR A 47 -8.72 7.39 -10.87
N ALA A 48 -7.89 6.36 -10.68
CA ALA A 48 -8.03 5.43 -9.55
C ALA A 48 -7.88 6.12 -8.19
N LEU A 49 -7.01 7.13 -8.07
CA LEU A 49 -6.88 7.95 -6.86
C LEU A 49 -8.13 8.78 -6.55
N GLY A 50 -9.02 8.99 -7.52
CA GLY A 50 -10.34 9.59 -7.29
C GLY A 50 -11.31 8.67 -6.52
N CYS A 51 -11.01 7.38 -6.39
CA CYS A 51 -11.73 6.46 -5.53
C CYS A 51 -11.18 6.53 -4.10
N SER A 52 -12.02 6.94 -3.13
CA SER A 52 -11.60 7.15 -1.73
C SER A 52 -10.96 5.91 -1.09
N ALA A 53 -11.49 4.72 -1.36
CA ALA A 53 -10.94 3.47 -0.83
C ALA A 53 -9.55 3.17 -1.40
N VAL A 54 -9.33 3.42 -2.70
CA VAL A 54 -8.01 3.27 -3.33
C VAL A 54 -7.02 4.26 -2.72
N PHE A 55 -7.41 5.53 -2.60
CA PHE A 55 -6.58 6.56 -2.00
C PHE A 55 -6.18 6.22 -0.56
N ALA A 56 -7.16 5.80 0.26
CA ALA A 56 -6.92 5.42 1.65
C ALA A 56 -5.99 4.21 1.78
N CYS A 57 -6.20 3.15 0.99
CA CYS A 57 -5.35 1.95 1.03
C CYS A 57 -3.91 2.25 0.60
N ILE A 58 -3.73 3.01 -0.48
CA ILE A 58 -2.40 3.38 -0.98
C ILE A 58 -1.69 4.30 0.02
N GLY A 59 -2.40 5.31 0.55
CA GLY A 59 -1.86 6.22 1.56
C GLY A 59 -1.38 5.46 2.80
N LEU A 60 -2.21 4.58 3.35
CA LEU A 60 -1.86 3.77 4.51
C LEU A 60 -0.61 2.90 4.27
N LEU A 61 -0.51 2.23 3.12
CA LEU A 61 0.67 1.43 2.78
C LEU A 61 1.92 2.29 2.62
N ALA A 62 1.80 3.43 1.94
CA ALA A 62 2.90 4.35 1.69
C ALA A 62 3.44 4.94 2.99
N GLU A 63 2.57 5.47 3.84
CA GLU A 63 2.92 6.02 5.13
C GLU A 63 3.47 4.95 6.09
N SER A 64 2.88 3.74 6.08
CA SER A 64 3.36 2.63 6.92
C SER A 64 4.82 2.26 6.62
N ILE A 65 5.24 2.27 5.36
CA ILE A 65 6.64 2.00 4.99
C ILE A 65 7.51 3.26 5.18
N ALA A 66 6.98 4.43 4.85
CA ALA A 66 7.73 5.69 4.93
C ALA A 66 8.17 6.05 6.36
N GLN A 67 7.35 5.74 7.36
CA GLN A 67 7.64 6.02 8.77
C GLN A 67 8.63 5.06 9.42
N LEU A 68 8.90 3.87 8.81
CA LEU A 68 9.80 2.88 9.43
C LEU A 68 11.23 3.43 9.54
N PRO A 69 11.87 3.34 10.72
CA PRO A 69 13.27 3.64 10.83
C PRO A 69 14.12 2.66 10.02
N VAL A 70 15.06 3.20 9.24
CA VAL A 70 16.03 2.39 8.50
C VAL A 70 17.28 2.25 9.37
N LYS A 71 17.69 1.01 9.62
CA LYS A 71 18.91 0.66 10.34
C LYS A 71 19.90 0.00 9.39
N VAL A 72 21.15 0.34 9.53
CA VAL A 72 22.27 -0.24 8.78
C VAL A 72 23.13 -1.03 9.76
N TYR A 73 23.42 -2.27 9.43
CA TYR A 73 24.24 -3.15 10.23
C TYR A 73 25.46 -3.61 9.44
N ARG A 74 26.59 -3.67 10.11
CA ARG A 74 27.78 -4.36 9.62
C ARG A 74 27.86 -5.73 10.29
N VAL A 75 28.02 -6.77 9.48
CA VAL A 75 28.20 -8.15 9.97
C VAL A 75 29.68 -8.45 10.02
N VAL A 76 30.22 -8.65 11.24
CA VAL A 76 31.63 -9.00 11.49
C VAL A 76 31.64 -10.26 12.35
N ASP A 77 32.28 -11.31 11.90
CA ASP A 77 32.39 -12.60 12.60
C ASP A 77 31.02 -13.18 13.03
N GLY A 78 29.97 -12.94 12.25
CA GLY A 78 28.59 -13.36 12.52
C GLY A 78 27.81 -12.46 13.48
N GLU A 79 28.45 -11.45 14.08
CA GLU A 79 27.79 -10.44 14.90
C GLU A 79 27.29 -9.25 14.07
N ARG A 80 26.11 -8.77 14.38
CA ARG A 80 25.52 -7.56 13.78
C ARG A 80 25.79 -6.36 14.67
N ARG A 81 26.46 -5.35 14.12
CA ARG A 81 26.69 -4.06 14.79
C ARG A 81 26.09 -2.94 13.99
N GLU A 82 25.30 -2.07 14.64
CA GLU A 82 24.69 -0.91 13.96
C GLU A 82 25.79 0.06 13.49
N ASP A 83 25.77 0.39 12.19
CA ASP A 83 26.74 1.28 11.55
C ASP A 83 26.03 2.51 10.94
N LYS A 84 25.92 3.58 11.73
CA LYS A 84 25.37 4.87 11.29
C LYS A 84 26.35 5.70 10.47
N THR A 85 27.62 5.25 10.36
CA THR A 85 28.67 5.98 9.62
C THR A 85 28.73 5.56 8.16
N HIS A 86 28.12 4.42 7.81
CA HIS A 86 28.11 3.94 6.46
C HIS A 86 27.30 4.88 5.53
N TRP A 87 27.80 5.12 4.33
CA TRP A 87 27.21 6.07 3.37
C TRP A 87 25.74 5.80 3.04
N VAL A 88 25.33 4.52 3.02
CA VAL A 88 23.95 4.13 2.73
C VAL A 88 22.97 4.56 3.83
N TYR A 89 23.45 4.74 5.09
CA TYR A 89 22.62 5.27 6.16
C TYR A 89 22.19 6.71 5.89
N GLU A 90 23.13 7.58 5.52
CA GLU A 90 22.81 8.97 5.16
C GLU A 90 21.84 9.02 3.97
N LEU A 91 22.08 8.19 2.95
CA LEU A 91 21.27 8.12 1.75
C LEU A 91 19.83 7.67 2.04
N LEU A 92 19.62 6.59 2.80
CA LEU A 92 18.29 6.01 2.97
C LEU A 92 17.54 6.54 4.20
N ALA A 93 18.26 6.81 5.31
CA ALA A 93 17.64 7.23 6.55
C ALA A 93 17.42 8.73 6.65
N ARG A 94 18.25 9.55 5.97
CA ARG A 94 18.21 11.01 6.10
C ARG A 94 17.81 11.71 4.82
N ARG A 95 18.60 11.60 3.76
CA ARG A 95 18.48 12.43 2.57
C ARG A 95 18.74 11.66 1.29
N PRO A 96 17.73 11.01 0.70
CA PRO A 96 17.87 10.29 -0.56
C PRO A 96 18.18 11.19 -1.76
N CYS A 97 17.67 12.44 -1.75
CA CYS A 97 17.96 13.45 -2.78
C CYS A 97 17.85 14.87 -2.21
N SER A 98 18.24 15.86 -2.99
CA SER A 98 18.38 17.25 -2.52
C SER A 98 17.05 17.93 -2.13
N TRP A 99 15.90 17.50 -2.66
CA TRP A 99 14.60 18.14 -2.47
C TRP A 99 13.56 17.33 -1.71
N LEU A 100 13.83 16.04 -1.38
CA LEU A 100 12.91 15.18 -0.62
C LEU A 100 13.55 14.71 0.69
N THR A 101 12.73 14.67 1.73
CA THR A 101 13.09 13.96 2.96
C THR A 101 13.06 12.45 2.71
N SER A 102 13.70 11.67 3.57
CA SER A 102 13.65 10.21 3.50
C SER A 102 12.20 9.67 3.58
N PHE A 103 11.34 10.31 4.40
CA PHE A 103 9.93 9.98 4.49
C PHE A 103 9.21 10.19 3.14
N ASN A 104 9.25 11.42 2.61
CA ASN A 104 8.54 11.75 1.36
C ASN A 104 9.06 10.95 0.15
N TRP A 105 10.35 10.63 0.13
CA TRP A 105 10.95 9.83 -0.93
C TRP A 105 10.41 8.39 -0.90
N ARG A 106 10.33 7.76 0.29
CA ARG A 106 9.80 6.41 0.45
C ARG A 106 8.28 6.36 0.23
N GLU A 107 7.56 7.40 0.67
CA GLU A 107 6.13 7.57 0.41
C GLU A 107 5.86 7.62 -1.11
N LEU A 108 6.57 8.50 -1.84
CA LEU A 108 6.50 8.60 -3.29
C LEU A 108 6.79 7.25 -3.96
N ALA A 109 7.84 6.58 -3.52
CA ALA A 109 8.23 5.28 -4.06
C ALA A 109 7.13 4.22 -3.85
N MET A 110 6.53 4.16 -2.66
CA MET A 110 5.42 3.26 -2.37
C MET A 110 4.17 3.61 -3.18
N MET A 111 3.87 4.90 -3.36
CA MET A 111 2.79 5.33 -4.25
C MET A 111 3.01 4.85 -5.69
N CYS A 112 4.23 4.97 -6.21
CA CYS A 112 4.58 4.44 -7.53
C CYS A 112 4.39 2.92 -7.61
N LEU A 113 4.83 2.17 -6.61
CA LEU A 113 4.67 0.73 -6.53
C LEU A 113 3.20 0.30 -6.49
N CYS A 114 2.38 0.95 -5.67
CA CYS A 114 0.95 0.66 -5.56
C CYS A 114 0.16 1.05 -6.81
N LEU A 115 0.55 2.10 -7.51
CA LEU A 115 -0.15 2.58 -8.69
C LEU A 115 0.32 1.89 -9.98
N ARG A 116 1.61 1.66 -10.11
CA ARG A 116 2.22 1.23 -11.37
C ARG A 116 3.00 -0.10 -11.31
N GLY A 117 3.24 -0.61 -10.10
CA GLY A 117 3.97 -1.86 -9.87
C GLY A 117 5.49 -1.70 -9.78
N ASP A 118 6.02 -0.57 -10.21
CA ASP A 118 7.46 -0.30 -10.23
C ASP A 118 7.79 1.05 -9.62
N PHE A 119 8.97 1.14 -9.02
CA PHE A 119 9.62 2.39 -8.64
C PHE A 119 11.06 2.39 -9.12
N TYR A 120 11.47 3.51 -9.72
CA TYR A 120 12.82 3.71 -10.26
C TYR A 120 13.44 4.96 -9.68
N ALA A 121 14.75 4.90 -9.41
CA ALA A 121 15.55 6.07 -9.11
C ALA A 121 16.90 6.00 -9.82
N TYR A 122 17.35 7.14 -10.36
CA TYR A 122 18.66 7.27 -10.96
C TYR A 122 19.71 7.47 -9.87
N LYS A 123 20.80 6.71 -9.95
CA LYS A 123 21.92 6.76 -9.00
C LYS A 123 22.90 7.85 -9.41
N VAL A 124 22.92 8.97 -8.68
CA VAL A 124 23.97 9.98 -8.85
C VAL A 124 25.19 9.59 -8.04
N ARG A 125 26.33 9.45 -8.71
CA ARG A 125 27.58 9.04 -8.07
C ARG A 125 28.54 10.21 -7.92
N ASP A 126 29.37 10.15 -6.88
CA ASP A 126 30.51 11.05 -6.73
C ASP A 126 31.74 10.57 -7.53
N ASN A 127 32.82 11.35 -7.48
CA ASN A 127 34.07 11.03 -8.16
C ASN A 127 34.73 9.71 -7.64
N SER A 128 34.32 9.21 -6.50
CA SER A 128 34.78 7.93 -5.95
C SER A 128 33.90 6.75 -6.36
N GLY A 129 32.85 6.99 -7.16
CA GLY A 129 31.88 5.99 -7.59
C GLY A 129 30.78 5.68 -6.59
N ARG A 130 30.76 6.32 -5.40
CA ARG A 130 29.73 6.13 -4.39
C ARG A 130 28.44 6.85 -4.77
N VAL A 131 27.30 6.20 -4.49
CA VAL A 131 25.99 6.81 -4.72
C VAL A 131 25.74 7.90 -3.67
N ARG A 132 25.50 9.12 -4.14
CA ARG A 132 25.21 10.29 -3.30
C ARG A 132 23.75 10.66 -3.27
N GLU A 133 23.04 10.47 -4.36
CA GLU A 133 21.61 10.74 -4.45
C GLU A 133 20.89 9.66 -5.24
N LEU A 134 19.63 9.46 -4.92
CA LEU A 134 18.67 8.63 -5.61
C LEU A 134 17.56 9.51 -6.17
N LEU A 135 17.68 9.93 -7.43
CA LEU A 135 16.71 10.81 -8.07
C LEU A 135 15.51 10.01 -8.54
N PRO A 136 14.30 10.23 -7.97
CA PRO A 136 13.13 9.47 -8.35
C PRO A 136 12.75 9.73 -9.81
N LEU A 137 12.51 8.67 -10.55
CA LEU A 137 12.05 8.70 -11.93
C LEU A 137 10.59 8.27 -12.01
N LEU A 138 9.80 8.94 -12.84
CA LEU A 138 8.38 8.57 -13.01
C LEU A 138 8.27 7.26 -13.78
N PRO A 139 7.63 6.20 -13.22
CA PRO A 139 7.55 4.91 -13.89
C PRO A 139 6.88 4.95 -15.27
N GLY A 140 5.97 5.93 -15.50
CA GLY A 140 5.34 6.13 -16.80
C GLY A 140 6.26 6.67 -17.90
N ALA A 141 7.42 7.19 -17.53
CA ALA A 141 8.43 7.73 -18.45
C ALA A 141 9.58 6.73 -18.68
N ILE A 142 9.46 5.49 -18.19
CA ILE A 142 10.53 4.49 -18.29
C ILE A 142 10.03 3.26 -19.03
N ALA A 143 10.78 2.85 -20.06
CA ALA A 143 10.64 1.56 -20.69
C ALA A 143 11.82 0.67 -20.31
N VAL A 144 11.55 -0.52 -19.78
CA VAL A 144 12.57 -1.51 -19.41
C VAL A 144 12.65 -2.55 -20.50
N ARG A 145 13.87 -2.87 -20.93
CA ARG A 145 14.15 -3.91 -21.92
C ARG A 145 15.24 -4.85 -21.39
N GLN A 146 15.01 -6.14 -21.52
CA GLN A 146 16.05 -7.14 -21.28
C GLN A 146 16.86 -7.36 -22.55
N LEU A 147 18.18 -7.29 -22.44
CA LEU A 147 19.13 -7.52 -23.51
C LEU A 147 19.40 -9.03 -23.68
N SER A 148 20.05 -9.39 -24.78
CA SER A 148 20.42 -10.79 -25.09
C SER A 148 21.41 -11.40 -24.09
N ASN A 149 22.17 -10.58 -23.39
CA ASN A 149 23.07 -10.96 -22.30
C ASN A 149 22.38 -11.01 -20.93
N TRP A 150 21.04 -10.95 -20.88
CA TRP A 150 20.19 -10.94 -19.69
C TRP A 150 20.24 -9.66 -18.84
N GLU A 151 21.06 -8.69 -19.18
CA GLU A 151 21.08 -7.40 -18.50
C GLU A 151 19.84 -6.57 -18.82
N LEU A 152 19.45 -5.72 -17.86
CA LEU A 152 18.34 -4.78 -18.03
C LEU A 152 18.87 -3.44 -18.55
N GLN A 153 18.15 -2.89 -19.49
CA GLN A 153 18.39 -1.55 -20.04
C GLN A 153 17.13 -0.71 -19.84
N TYR A 154 17.32 0.51 -19.36
CA TYR A 154 16.24 1.43 -19.07
C TYR A 154 16.26 2.61 -20.04
N MET A 155 15.19 2.80 -20.79
CA MET A 155 15.00 3.97 -21.63
C MET A 155 14.15 4.98 -20.84
N VAL A 156 14.77 6.09 -20.45
CA VAL A 156 14.16 7.18 -19.69
C VAL A 156 13.77 8.29 -20.63
N THR A 157 12.51 8.70 -20.62
CA THR A 157 12.02 9.86 -21.37
C THR A 157 11.85 11.03 -20.43
N PHE A 158 12.53 12.13 -20.70
CA PHE A 158 12.48 13.35 -19.88
C PHE A 158 11.30 14.24 -20.29
N SER A 159 11.01 15.24 -19.44
CA SER A 159 9.90 16.19 -19.65
C SER A 159 10.05 17.06 -20.90
N ASP A 160 11.26 17.23 -21.40
CA ASP A 160 11.56 17.96 -22.64
C ASP A 160 11.37 17.08 -23.90
N GLY A 161 10.96 15.82 -23.74
CA GLY A 161 10.77 14.85 -24.83
C GLY A 161 12.05 14.13 -25.25
N THR A 162 13.21 14.46 -24.67
CA THR A 162 14.46 13.72 -24.94
C THR A 162 14.43 12.35 -24.25
N SER A 163 15.14 11.39 -24.80
CA SER A 163 15.25 10.05 -24.21
C SER A 163 16.71 9.66 -24.05
N ALA A 164 17.03 9.06 -22.91
CA ALA A 164 18.36 8.49 -22.65
C ALA A 164 18.25 7.00 -22.32
N THR A 165 19.22 6.25 -22.77
CA THR A 165 19.37 4.84 -22.42
C THR A 165 20.33 4.72 -21.25
N VAL A 166 19.85 4.12 -20.16
CA VAL A 166 20.57 4.00 -18.89
C VAL A 166 20.78 2.52 -18.58
N PRO A 167 22.02 2.10 -18.25
CA PRO A 167 22.31 0.72 -17.88
C PRO A 167 21.73 0.38 -16.48
N GLN A 168 21.59 -0.91 -16.20
CA GLN A 168 21.09 -1.41 -14.91
C GLN A 168 21.93 -0.93 -13.72
N SER A 169 23.24 -0.79 -13.89
CA SER A 169 24.16 -0.32 -12.84
C SER A 169 23.84 1.08 -12.31
N GLU A 170 23.15 1.92 -13.10
CA GLU A 170 22.82 3.30 -12.74
C GLU A 170 21.39 3.48 -12.25
N ILE A 171 20.59 2.42 -12.20
CA ILE A 171 19.20 2.47 -11.74
C ILE A 171 19.03 1.69 -10.44
N PHE A 172 18.34 2.30 -9.49
CA PHE A 172 17.75 1.63 -8.35
C PHE A 172 16.30 1.27 -8.71
N HIS A 173 15.95 -0.03 -8.67
CA HIS A 173 14.65 -0.51 -9.13
C HIS A 173 13.99 -1.40 -8.07
N VAL A 174 12.84 -0.97 -7.56
CA VAL A 174 11.98 -1.78 -6.71
C VAL A 174 10.77 -2.24 -7.51
N MET A 175 10.49 -3.54 -7.49
CA MET A 175 9.34 -4.15 -8.16
C MET A 175 8.31 -4.65 -7.15
N TYR A 176 7.04 -4.55 -7.51
CA TYR A 176 5.96 -5.27 -6.83
C TYR A 176 5.97 -6.75 -7.23
N ARG A 177 4.81 -7.34 -7.46
CA ARG A 177 4.69 -8.68 -8.04
C ARG A 177 5.09 -8.65 -9.51
N THR A 178 5.74 -9.68 -9.99
CA THR A 178 6.16 -9.78 -11.39
C THR A 178 5.81 -11.15 -11.97
N VAL A 179 5.62 -11.22 -13.27
CA VAL A 179 5.41 -12.47 -14.03
C VAL A 179 6.53 -12.73 -15.05
N ASP A 180 7.35 -11.72 -15.35
CA ASP A 180 8.46 -11.81 -16.31
C ASP A 180 9.83 -11.60 -15.64
N GLY A 181 9.87 -11.19 -14.38
CA GLY A 181 11.09 -10.85 -13.66
C GLY A 181 11.72 -9.51 -14.06
N VAL A 182 11.10 -8.77 -14.96
CA VAL A 182 11.63 -7.51 -15.53
C VAL A 182 10.85 -6.30 -15.05
N ARG A 183 9.52 -6.45 -14.92
CA ARG A 183 8.61 -5.37 -14.51
C ARG A 183 7.64 -5.83 -13.44
N GLY A 184 7.27 -4.90 -12.58
CA GLY A 184 6.22 -5.10 -11.60
C GLY A 184 4.82 -4.98 -12.22
N LEU A 185 3.89 -5.80 -11.73
CA LEU A 185 2.47 -5.72 -12.09
C LEU A 185 1.84 -4.50 -11.43
N SER A 186 1.21 -3.63 -12.22
CA SER A 186 0.38 -2.55 -11.69
C SER A 186 -0.89 -3.12 -11.04
N PRO A 187 -1.12 -2.93 -9.73
CA PRO A 187 -2.37 -3.33 -9.09
C PRO A 187 -3.59 -2.68 -9.75
N ILE A 188 -3.45 -1.41 -10.16
CA ILE A 188 -4.53 -0.66 -10.82
C ILE A 188 -4.88 -1.25 -12.19
N ALA A 189 -3.86 -1.65 -12.97
CA ALA A 189 -4.09 -2.24 -14.28
C ALA A 189 -4.67 -3.66 -14.18
N CYS A 190 -4.20 -4.47 -13.22
CA CYS A 190 -4.71 -5.81 -12.98
C CYS A 190 -6.17 -5.80 -12.54
N GLU A 191 -6.53 -4.91 -11.62
CA GLU A 191 -7.84 -4.84 -10.98
C GLU A 191 -8.71 -3.70 -11.53
N ARG A 192 -8.47 -3.32 -12.79
CA ARG A 192 -9.19 -2.20 -13.43
C ARG A 192 -10.70 -2.37 -13.46
N GLN A 193 -11.21 -3.61 -13.53
CA GLN A 193 -12.66 -3.87 -13.54
C GLN A 193 -13.29 -3.51 -12.19
N THR A 194 -12.68 -3.95 -11.10
CA THR A 194 -13.12 -3.67 -9.73
C THR A 194 -13.09 -2.17 -9.44
N ILE A 195 -11.98 -1.51 -9.79
CA ILE A 195 -11.82 -0.06 -9.60
C ILE A 195 -12.77 0.72 -10.51
N GLY A 196 -12.93 0.29 -11.77
CA GLY A 196 -13.85 0.91 -12.71
C GLY A 196 -15.30 0.85 -12.25
N LEU A 197 -15.72 -0.29 -11.67
CA LEU A 197 -17.06 -0.43 -11.10
C LEU A 197 -17.26 0.48 -9.87
N ALA A 198 -16.25 0.63 -9.02
CA ALA A 198 -16.29 1.55 -7.88
C ALA A 198 -16.45 3.02 -8.34
N LEU A 199 -15.68 3.43 -9.36
CA LEU A 199 -15.77 4.77 -9.95
C LEU A 199 -17.13 5.00 -10.62
N ALA A 200 -17.64 4.03 -11.38
CA ALA A 200 -18.97 4.11 -12.02
C ALA A 200 -20.10 4.22 -10.99
N ALA A 201 -20.01 3.46 -9.89
CA ALA A 201 -20.97 3.57 -8.79
C ALA A 201 -20.90 4.96 -8.13
N GLN A 202 -19.71 5.52 -7.95
CA GLN A 202 -19.52 6.87 -7.41
C GLN A 202 -20.14 7.94 -8.33
N GLU A 203 -19.89 7.86 -9.64
CA GLU A 203 -20.45 8.79 -10.64
C GLU A 203 -21.97 8.67 -10.73
N HIS A 204 -22.51 7.44 -10.71
CA HIS A 204 -23.96 7.21 -10.68
C HIS A 204 -24.60 7.88 -9.46
N GLY A 205 -24.02 7.72 -8.27
CA GLY A 205 -24.50 8.39 -7.07
C GLY A 205 -24.44 9.90 -7.19
N ALA A 206 -23.31 10.44 -7.65
CA ALA A 206 -23.16 11.89 -7.82
C ALA A 206 -24.17 12.47 -8.81
N SER A 207 -24.38 11.81 -9.96
CA SER A 207 -25.35 12.24 -10.98
C SER A 207 -26.81 12.16 -10.46
N THR A 208 -27.14 11.13 -9.68
CA THR A 208 -28.47 10.98 -9.06
C THR A 208 -28.75 12.14 -8.11
N PHE A 209 -27.78 12.52 -7.28
CA PHE A 209 -27.93 13.67 -6.37
C PHE A 209 -27.95 15.02 -7.12
N ALA A 210 -27.09 15.19 -8.13
CA ALA A 210 -27.02 16.41 -8.91
C ALA A 210 -28.33 16.69 -9.73
N ASN A 211 -28.94 15.63 -10.22
CA ASN A 211 -30.19 15.73 -10.98
C ASN A 211 -31.46 15.76 -10.11
N GLY A 212 -31.29 16.07 -8.81
CA GLY A 212 -32.37 16.27 -7.88
C GLY A 212 -33.02 15.00 -7.40
N ALA A 213 -32.23 13.92 -7.18
CA ALA A 213 -32.71 12.68 -6.58
C ALA A 213 -34.19 12.33 -6.82
N LYS A 214 -34.66 11.17 -6.64
CA LYS A 214 -36.08 10.85 -6.79
C LYS A 214 -36.94 11.85 -6.01
N PRO A 215 -38.07 12.35 -6.60
CA PRO A 215 -38.96 13.21 -5.83
C PRO A 215 -39.30 12.54 -4.52
N GLY A 216 -39.27 13.28 -3.42
CA GLY A 216 -39.56 12.76 -2.06
C GLY A 216 -40.93 12.12 -1.93
N GLY A 217 -41.80 12.37 -2.90
CA GLY A 217 -43.14 11.82 -3.03
C GLY A 217 -43.80 12.23 -4.32
N VAL A 218 -44.96 11.65 -4.58
CA VAL A 218 -45.83 11.98 -5.72
C VAL A 218 -47.12 12.55 -5.16
N LEU A 219 -47.53 13.73 -5.69
CA LEU A 219 -48.85 14.28 -5.49
C LEU A 219 -49.79 13.65 -6.50
N SER A 220 -50.73 12.85 -6.04
CA SER A 220 -51.78 12.23 -6.85
C SER A 220 -53.09 12.95 -6.62
N LEU A 221 -53.80 13.26 -7.70
CA LEU A 221 -55.13 13.86 -7.62
C LEU A 221 -56.09 13.14 -8.57
N PRO A 222 -57.38 13.06 -8.22
CA PRO A 222 -58.39 12.51 -9.09
C PRO A 222 -58.78 13.56 -10.16
N GLY A 223 -58.28 13.43 -11.39
CA GLY A 223 -58.58 14.30 -12.50
C GLY A 223 -57.37 14.96 -13.18
N THR A 224 -57.64 15.77 -14.19
CA THR A 224 -56.58 16.47 -14.96
C THR A 224 -56.62 17.95 -14.60
N LEU A 225 -55.49 18.50 -14.19
CA LEU A 225 -55.31 19.94 -13.96
C LEU A 225 -55.11 20.69 -15.28
N SER A 226 -55.61 21.93 -15.37
CA SER A 226 -55.15 22.84 -16.40
C SER A 226 -53.68 23.19 -16.19
N GLN A 227 -52.99 23.63 -17.27
CA GLN A 227 -51.57 23.98 -17.17
C GLN A 227 -51.32 25.07 -16.11
N GLU A 228 -52.22 26.07 -16.05
CA GLU A 228 -52.15 27.18 -15.09
C GLU A 228 -52.33 26.71 -13.63
N ALA A 229 -53.20 25.72 -13.39
CA ALA A 229 -53.40 25.15 -12.08
C ALA A 229 -52.18 24.27 -11.64
N LEU A 230 -51.58 23.55 -12.61
CA LEU A 230 -50.36 22.77 -12.39
C LEU A 230 -49.17 23.66 -12.02
N ASP A 231 -49.01 24.79 -12.73
CA ASP A 231 -47.88 25.70 -12.48
C ASP A 231 -48.05 26.43 -11.13
N ARG A 232 -49.26 26.81 -10.76
CA ARG A 232 -49.55 27.31 -9.40
C ARG A 232 -49.24 26.28 -8.33
N LEU A 233 -49.72 25.06 -8.46
CA LEU A 233 -49.46 23.99 -7.49
C LEU A 233 -47.98 23.74 -7.30
N LYS A 234 -47.18 23.74 -8.37
CA LYS A 234 -45.72 23.61 -8.30
C LYS A 234 -45.06 24.77 -7.56
N ALA A 235 -45.48 26.01 -7.86
CA ALA A 235 -44.94 27.20 -7.22
C ALA A 235 -45.27 27.24 -5.72
N ASP A 236 -46.53 26.98 -5.38
CA ASP A 236 -47.01 26.96 -4.00
C ASP A 236 -46.34 25.84 -3.18
N TRP A 237 -46.20 24.64 -3.78
CA TRP A 237 -45.50 23.52 -3.16
C TRP A 237 -44.03 23.85 -2.91
N HIS A 238 -43.35 24.43 -3.89
CA HIS A 238 -41.93 24.80 -3.76
C HIS A 238 -41.75 25.89 -2.69
N SER A 239 -42.62 26.89 -2.66
CA SER A 239 -42.57 27.98 -1.68
C SER A 239 -42.87 27.50 -0.25
N ALA A 240 -43.84 26.59 -0.10
CA ALA A 240 -44.30 26.16 1.20
C ALA A 240 -43.43 25.09 1.85
N TYR A 241 -42.73 24.27 1.06
CA TYR A 241 -42.04 23.04 1.57
C TYR A 241 -40.61 22.88 1.10
N SER A 242 -39.97 23.91 0.53
CA SER A 242 -38.52 23.87 0.18
C SER A 242 -37.70 24.92 0.97
N GLY A 243 -36.40 24.76 1.00
CA GLY A 243 -35.49 25.64 1.73
C GLY A 243 -35.71 25.61 3.26
N GLU A 244 -35.88 26.78 3.86
CA GLU A 244 -36.12 26.94 5.30
C GLU A 244 -37.45 26.34 5.80
N ASN A 245 -38.41 26.14 4.87
CA ASN A 245 -39.73 25.56 5.14
C ASN A 245 -39.77 24.02 5.01
N ALA A 246 -38.64 23.39 4.73
CA ALA A 246 -38.54 21.94 4.63
C ALA A 246 -38.88 21.27 5.99
N GLY A 247 -39.87 20.38 5.97
CA GLY A 247 -40.35 19.69 7.18
C GLY A 247 -41.64 20.23 7.77
N ASN A 248 -42.23 21.29 7.23
CA ASN A 248 -43.55 21.78 7.66
C ASN A 248 -44.65 20.79 7.27
N THR A 249 -45.75 20.78 8.07
CA THR A 249 -46.90 19.94 7.79
C THR A 249 -47.63 20.42 6.52
N ALA A 250 -47.75 19.54 5.55
CA ALA A 250 -48.48 19.84 4.32
C ALA A 250 -49.98 19.71 4.52
N ILE A 251 -50.73 20.73 4.13
CA ILE A 251 -52.18 20.69 4.05
C ILE A 251 -52.54 20.47 2.54
N LEU A 252 -53.19 19.35 2.27
CA LEU A 252 -53.58 18.96 0.92
C LEU A 252 -55.06 19.19 0.72
N GLU A 253 -55.41 19.98 -0.29
CA GLU A 253 -56.78 20.31 -0.67
C GLU A 253 -57.24 19.49 -1.88
N GLN A 254 -58.53 19.47 -2.15
CA GLN A 254 -59.16 18.92 -3.36
C GLN A 254 -58.87 17.43 -3.62
N GLY A 255 -58.66 16.63 -2.59
CA GLY A 255 -58.39 15.20 -2.73
C GLY A 255 -57.01 14.84 -3.25
N ILE A 256 -56.05 15.76 -3.13
CA ILE A 256 -54.64 15.48 -3.41
C ILE A 256 -54.11 14.53 -2.34
N GLU A 257 -53.50 13.42 -2.77
CA GLU A 257 -52.82 12.48 -1.90
C GLU A 257 -51.32 12.61 -2.10
N PHE A 258 -50.56 12.78 -0.99
CA PHE A 258 -49.11 12.67 -1.00
C PHE A 258 -48.71 11.23 -0.77
N LYS A 259 -48.04 10.61 -1.74
CA LYS A 259 -47.50 9.28 -1.63
C LYS A 259 -45.96 9.40 -1.49
N PRO A 260 -45.38 9.18 -0.30
CA PRO A 260 -43.95 9.20 -0.16
C PRO A 260 -43.34 8.05 -0.97
N LEU A 261 -42.31 8.36 -1.75
CA LEU A 261 -41.51 7.35 -2.41
C LEU A 261 -40.49 6.84 -1.41
N SER A 262 -40.77 5.66 -0.85
CA SER A 262 -39.82 4.98 0.01
C SER A 262 -38.57 4.54 -0.78
N MET A 263 -37.47 4.33 -0.06
CA MET A 263 -36.25 3.76 -0.60
C MET A 263 -36.56 2.45 -1.35
N THR A 264 -36.21 2.37 -2.61
CA THR A 264 -36.45 1.15 -3.41
C THR A 264 -35.41 0.08 -3.08
N ASN A 265 -35.74 -1.21 -3.35
CA ASN A 265 -34.77 -2.29 -3.25
C ASN A 265 -33.50 -2.04 -4.05
N ALA A 266 -33.61 -1.31 -5.18
CA ALA A 266 -32.46 -0.91 -5.99
C ALA A 266 -31.53 0.08 -5.27
N ASP A 267 -32.08 1.00 -4.47
CA ASP A 267 -31.28 1.96 -3.69
C ASP A 267 -30.55 1.26 -2.54
N ALA A 268 -31.19 0.29 -1.88
CA ALA A 268 -30.56 -0.54 -0.86
C ALA A 268 -29.42 -1.39 -1.45
N GLN A 269 -29.66 -2.04 -2.58
CA GLN A 269 -28.64 -2.82 -3.31
C GLN A 269 -27.48 -1.94 -3.79
N TYR A 270 -27.73 -0.70 -4.19
CA TYR A 270 -26.67 0.23 -4.54
C TYR A 270 -25.75 0.55 -3.36
N LEU A 271 -26.30 0.78 -2.16
CA LEU A 271 -25.49 1.01 -0.97
C LEU A 271 -24.66 -0.23 -0.58
N GLU A 272 -25.25 -1.42 -0.66
CA GLU A 272 -24.53 -2.68 -0.43
C GLU A 272 -23.39 -2.88 -1.44
N THR A 273 -23.66 -2.58 -2.71
CA THR A 273 -22.64 -2.66 -3.77
C THR A 273 -21.48 -1.71 -3.45
N ARG A 274 -21.75 -0.47 -3.04
CA ARG A 274 -20.68 0.46 -2.66
C ARG A 274 -19.85 -0.04 -1.47
N LYS A 275 -20.48 -0.62 -0.45
CA LYS A 275 -19.77 -1.22 0.69
C LYS A 275 -18.90 -2.39 0.24
N PHE A 276 -19.44 -3.26 -0.59
CA PHE A 276 -18.70 -4.40 -1.14
C PHE A 276 -17.49 -3.95 -1.98
N GLN A 277 -17.61 -2.85 -2.76
CA GLN A 277 -16.47 -2.33 -3.52
C GLN A 277 -15.32 -1.86 -2.61
N VAL A 278 -15.62 -1.28 -1.45
CA VAL A 278 -14.58 -0.90 -0.46
C VAL A 278 -13.84 -2.15 0.05
N GLU A 279 -14.58 -3.24 0.33
CA GLU A 279 -13.99 -4.52 0.78
C GLU A 279 -13.09 -5.13 -0.32
N GLU A 280 -13.54 -5.11 -1.57
CA GLU A 280 -12.76 -5.60 -2.72
C GLU A 280 -11.46 -4.80 -2.90
N ILE A 281 -11.54 -3.47 -2.85
CA ILE A 281 -10.37 -2.60 -2.96
C ILE A 281 -9.40 -2.83 -1.80
N ALA A 282 -9.89 -2.94 -0.58
CA ALA A 282 -9.04 -3.26 0.58
C ALA A 282 -8.31 -4.62 0.41
N ARG A 283 -8.98 -5.60 -0.20
CA ARG A 283 -8.41 -6.93 -0.51
C ARG A 283 -7.29 -6.85 -1.55
N ILE A 284 -7.43 -6.01 -2.58
CA ILE A 284 -6.38 -5.79 -3.60
C ILE A 284 -5.06 -5.38 -2.94
N PHE A 285 -5.12 -4.46 -1.98
CA PHE A 285 -3.94 -3.92 -1.31
C PHE A 285 -3.55 -4.69 -0.03
N GLY A 286 -4.37 -5.66 0.41
CA GLY A 286 -4.13 -6.39 1.65
C GLY A 286 -4.26 -5.53 2.90
N VAL A 287 -5.11 -4.51 2.86
CA VAL A 287 -5.34 -3.56 3.95
C VAL A 287 -6.57 -3.99 4.76
N PRO A 288 -6.48 -4.12 6.09
CA PRO A 288 -7.64 -4.40 6.93
C PRO A 288 -8.65 -3.24 6.90
N LEU A 289 -9.94 -3.58 6.80
CA LEU A 289 -11.02 -2.59 6.67
C LEU A 289 -11.07 -1.56 7.79
N PHE A 290 -10.79 -1.97 9.03
CA PHE A 290 -10.81 -1.05 10.17
C PHE A 290 -9.75 0.05 10.07
N MET A 291 -8.64 -0.19 9.38
CA MET A 291 -7.56 0.80 9.18
C MET A 291 -7.93 1.89 8.17
N ILE A 292 -8.90 1.62 7.29
CA ILE A 292 -9.47 2.61 6.37
C ILE A 292 -10.83 3.13 6.85
N GLN A 293 -11.09 3.02 8.17
CA GLN A 293 -12.29 3.51 8.86
C GLN A 293 -13.60 2.85 8.39
N SER A 294 -13.55 1.63 7.86
CA SER A 294 -14.72 0.83 7.54
C SER A 294 -14.98 -0.19 8.65
N THR A 295 -15.75 0.22 9.68
CA THR A 295 -15.89 -0.52 10.94
C THR A 295 -17.20 -1.30 11.09
N GLU A 296 -18.15 -1.20 10.16
CA GLU A 296 -19.50 -1.76 10.29
C GLU A 296 -19.54 -3.28 10.55
N LYS A 297 -18.51 -4.02 10.12
CA LYS A 297 -18.38 -5.47 10.32
C LYS A 297 -17.36 -5.85 11.39
N THR A 298 -16.80 -4.88 12.10
CA THR A 298 -15.74 -5.14 13.09
C THR A 298 -16.37 -5.28 14.46
N THR A 299 -16.60 -6.51 14.92
CA THR A 299 -17.10 -6.83 16.26
C THR A 299 -16.00 -6.95 17.31
N SER A 300 -14.73 -6.81 16.90
CA SER A 300 -13.58 -6.97 17.79
C SER A 300 -13.22 -5.65 18.47
N TRP A 301 -13.23 -5.63 19.80
CA TRP A 301 -12.80 -4.52 20.64
C TRP A 301 -11.51 -4.92 21.40
N GLY A 302 -10.63 -3.97 21.63
CA GLY A 302 -9.45 -4.19 22.47
C GLY A 302 -8.41 -5.15 21.82
N SER A 303 -8.17 -6.32 22.43
CA SER A 303 -7.16 -7.30 22.00
C SER A 303 -7.35 -7.82 20.57
N GLY A 304 -8.57 -7.82 20.05
CA GLY A 304 -8.85 -8.21 18.66
C GLY A 304 -8.29 -7.23 17.64
N ILE A 305 -8.38 -5.92 17.89
CA ILE A 305 -7.81 -4.88 17.02
C ILE A 305 -6.28 -4.96 17.03
N GLU A 306 -5.67 -5.20 18.18
CA GLU A 306 -4.21 -5.39 18.30
C GLU A 306 -3.73 -6.58 17.49
N GLN A 307 -4.41 -7.73 17.58
CA GLN A 307 -4.10 -8.92 16.80
C GLN A 307 -4.26 -8.67 15.27
N MET A 308 -5.31 -7.97 14.88
CA MET A 308 -5.53 -7.59 13.47
C MET A 308 -4.44 -6.64 12.96
N SER A 309 -3.99 -5.70 13.79
CA SER A 309 -2.88 -4.79 13.46
C SER A 309 -1.56 -5.55 13.32
N MET A 310 -1.27 -6.51 14.21
CA MET A 310 -0.11 -7.40 14.05
C MET A 310 -0.23 -8.26 12.80
N GLY A 311 -1.43 -8.72 12.46
CA GLY A 311 -1.71 -9.42 11.22
C GLY A 311 -1.35 -8.61 9.98
N TYR A 312 -1.71 -7.32 9.95
CA TYR A 312 -1.35 -6.39 8.87
C TYR A 312 0.17 -6.26 8.71
N VAL A 313 0.90 -6.08 9.80
CA VAL A 313 2.37 -6.04 9.75
C VAL A 313 2.93 -7.34 9.21
N ARG A 314 2.48 -8.49 9.73
CA ARG A 314 3.01 -9.80 9.41
C ARG A 314 2.70 -10.26 7.98
N TYR A 315 1.49 -10.05 7.50
CA TYR A 315 1.03 -10.61 6.23
C TYR A 315 1.09 -9.62 5.07
N THR A 316 1.05 -8.32 5.36
CA THR A 316 1.09 -7.29 4.32
C THR A 316 2.43 -6.56 4.31
N LEU A 317 2.81 -5.87 5.40
CA LEU A 317 3.97 -4.99 5.39
C LEU A 317 5.30 -5.74 5.25
N LEU A 318 5.48 -6.91 5.90
CA LEU A 318 6.73 -7.67 5.78
C LEU A 318 7.06 -8.04 4.34
N ALA A 319 6.05 -8.33 3.51
CA ALA A 319 6.28 -8.63 2.09
C ALA A 319 6.82 -7.41 1.32
N TRP A 320 6.34 -6.21 1.65
CA TRP A 320 6.86 -4.96 1.09
C TRP A 320 8.27 -4.67 1.57
N ILE A 321 8.51 -4.81 2.87
CA ILE A 321 9.83 -4.61 3.48
C ILE A 321 10.89 -5.51 2.82
N ARG A 322 10.58 -6.79 2.62
CA ARG A 322 11.51 -7.72 1.97
C ARG A 322 11.84 -7.34 0.53
N ARG A 323 10.88 -6.78 -0.22
CA ARG A 323 11.17 -6.25 -1.56
C ARG A 323 12.12 -5.07 -1.51
N TRP A 324 11.91 -4.17 -0.56
CA TRP A 324 12.79 -3.03 -0.34
C TRP A 324 14.21 -3.46 0.07
N GLU A 325 14.32 -4.28 1.09
CA GLU A 325 15.61 -4.80 1.58
C GLU A 325 16.37 -5.52 0.45
N GLY A 326 15.66 -6.36 -0.32
CA GLY A 326 16.25 -7.08 -1.44
C GLY A 326 16.71 -6.16 -2.57
N ALA A 327 15.94 -5.13 -2.92
CA ALA A 327 16.33 -4.15 -3.93
C ALA A 327 17.52 -3.29 -3.48
N ILE A 328 17.53 -2.86 -2.21
CA ILE A 328 18.65 -2.12 -1.61
C ILE A 328 19.92 -2.95 -1.67
N TRP A 329 19.85 -4.21 -1.26
CA TRP A 329 21.02 -5.09 -1.31
C TRP A 329 21.52 -5.28 -2.74
N ARG A 330 20.62 -5.62 -3.67
CA ARG A 330 20.98 -5.89 -5.08
C ARG A 330 21.60 -4.68 -5.77
N ASP A 331 21.00 -3.50 -5.60
CA ASP A 331 21.33 -2.33 -6.45
C ASP A 331 22.30 -1.37 -5.79
N LEU A 332 22.49 -1.42 -4.46
CA LEU A 332 23.35 -0.48 -3.74
C LEU A 332 24.54 -1.13 -3.03
N LEU A 333 24.42 -2.40 -2.56
CA LEU A 333 25.37 -3.00 -1.64
C LEU A 333 26.09 -4.23 -2.20
N SER A 334 25.45 -5.07 -3.01
CA SER A 334 25.86 -6.44 -3.31
C SER A 334 27.32 -6.60 -3.77
N GLU A 335 27.88 -5.65 -4.51
CA GLU A 335 29.24 -5.71 -5.02
C GLU A 335 30.25 -4.90 -4.17
N ALA A 336 29.79 -3.77 -3.63
CA ALA A 336 30.66 -2.82 -2.93
C ALA A 336 30.82 -3.15 -1.43
N ASP A 337 29.74 -3.57 -0.80
CA ASP A 337 29.65 -3.70 0.66
C ASP A 337 28.86 -4.97 1.03
N PRO A 338 29.35 -6.18 0.77
CA PRO A 338 28.62 -7.44 0.95
C PRO A 338 28.32 -7.77 2.44
N ASP A 339 29.08 -7.21 3.36
CA ASP A 339 28.95 -7.34 4.81
C ASP A 339 27.99 -6.34 5.44
N ILE A 340 27.36 -5.47 4.62
CA ILE A 340 26.36 -4.50 5.08
C ILE A 340 24.96 -5.03 4.87
N GLU A 341 24.15 -4.98 5.92
CA GLU A 341 22.72 -5.25 5.88
C GLU A 341 21.91 -3.99 6.18
N VAL A 342 20.89 -3.74 5.38
CA VAL A 342 19.90 -2.68 5.63
C VAL A 342 18.59 -3.33 6.07
N LYS A 343 18.03 -2.87 7.19
CA LYS A 343 16.79 -3.38 7.77
C LYS A 343 15.82 -2.25 8.09
N PHE A 344 14.56 -2.49 7.82
CA PHE A 344 13.47 -1.64 8.29
C PHE A 344 13.03 -2.11 9.67
N ASN A 345 13.07 -1.24 10.65
CA ASN A 345 12.66 -1.58 12.00
C ASN A 345 11.13 -1.49 12.15
N VAL A 346 10.49 -2.65 12.31
CA VAL A 346 9.04 -2.77 12.48
C VAL A 346 8.58 -2.74 13.94
N GLU A 347 9.51 -2.74 14.90
CA GLU A 347 9.19 -2.80 16.34
C GLU A 347 8.23 -1.66 16.75
N GLY A 348 8.41 -0.46 16.17
CA GLY A 348 7.54 0.67 16.41
C GLY A 348 6.07 0.43 16.04
N LEU A 349 5.81 -0.33 14.96
CA LEU A 349 4.46 -0.68 14.52
C LEU A 349 3.85 -1.85 15.31
N GLN A 350 4.71 -2.69 15.90
CA GLN A 350 4.30 -3.83 16.72
C GLN A 350 4.23 -3.47 18.20
N ARG A 351 4.46 -2.20 18.55
CA ARG A 351 4.45 -1.78 19.94
C ARG A 351 3.10 -2.14 20.57
N ALA A 352 3.12 -3.25 21.30
CA ALA A 352 2.07 -3.63 22.24
C ALA A 352 1.79 -2.47 23.22
N SER A 353 0.68 -2.53 23.95
CA SER A 353 0.41 -1.55 25.02
C SER A 353 1.64 -1.38 25.91
N MET A 354 1.82 -0.20 26.49
CA MET A 354 2.97 0.08 27.36
C MET A 354 3.14 -1.03 28.42
N ASN A 355 2.04 -1.50 29.00
CA ASN A 355 2.06 -2.58 29.99
C ASN A 355 2.63 -3.88 29.42
N ALA A 356 2.17 -4.31 28.24
CA ALA A 356 2.66 -5.56 27.65
C ALA A 356 4.15 -5.49 27.26
N ARG A 357 4.65 -4.29 26.87
CA ARG A 357 6.09 -4.09 26.62
C ARG A 357 6.90 -4.20 27.90
N PHE A 358 6.49 -3.48 28.95
CA PHE A 358 7.20 -3.53 30.23
C PHE A 358 7.14 -4.91 30.88
N ASP A 359 6.06 -5.67 30.72
CA ASP A 359 5.98 -7.07 31.12
C ASP A 359 6.97 -7.95 30.36
N ALA A 360 7.11 -7.72 29.05
CA ALA A 360 8.11 -8.43 28.23
C ALA A 360 9.54 -8.05 28.61
N TYR A 361 9.80 -6.76 28.87
CA TYR A 361 11.11 -6.28 29.33
C TYR A 361 11.48 -6.85 30.70
N GLN A 362 10.55 -6.87 31.64
CA GLN A 362 10.75 -7.47 32.95
C GLN A 362 11.12 -8.94 32.82
N LYS A 363 10.42 -9.70 31.96
CA LYS A 363 10.77 -11.11 31.69
C LYS A 363 12.14 -11.22 31.07
N GLY A 364 12.48 -10.38 30.08
CA GLY A 364 13.77 -10.36 29.41
C GLY A 364 14.94 -10.05 30.35
N ILE A 365 14.79 -9.07 31.28
CA ILE A 365 15.77 -8.77 32.32
C ILE A 365 15.92 -9.97 33.25
N ASN A 366 14.83 -10.53 33.74
CA ASN A 366 14.84 -11.67 34.67
C ASN A 366 15.45 -12.93 34.05
N MET A 367 15.38 -13.08 32.72
CA MET A 367 16.01 -14.21 32.00
C MET A 367 17.45 -13.92 31.56
N GLY A 368 17.98 -12.73 31.87
CA GLY A 368 19.35 -12.35 31.46
C GLY A 368 19.49 -12.10 29.95
N VAL A 369 18.37 -11.91 29.21
CA VAL A 369 18.39 -11.67 27.77
C VAL A 369 18.68 -10.21 27.48
N TYR A 370 18.19 -9.30 28.33
CA TYR A 370 18.35 -7.84 28.19
C TYR A 370 19.04 -7.24 29.41
N SER A 371 19.94 -6.30 29.14
CA SER A 371 20.44 -5.37 30.16
C SER A 371 19.46 -4.18 30.32
N PRO A 372 19.46 -3.47 31.45
CA PRO A 372 18.70 -2.25 31.62
C PRO A 372 18.99 -1.17 30.58
N ASN A 373 20.24 -1.03 30.11
CA ASN A 373 20.62 -0.02 29.11
C ASN A 373 20.12 -0.39 27.71
N GLU A 374 20.06 -1.66 27.35
CA GLU A 374 19.43 -2.10 26.11
C GLU A 374 17.94 -1.76 26.06
N ILE A 375 17.20 -1.97 27.16
CA ILE A 375 15.79 -1.59 27.26
C ILE A 375 15.63 -0.07 27.19
N ARG A 376 16.50 0.69 27.86
CA ARG A 376 16.51 2.15 27.77
C ARG A 376 16.74 2.63 26.34
N ALA A 377 17.63 1.98 25.60
CA ALA A 377 17.86 2.27 24.18
C ALA A 377 16.65 1.91 23.30
N LEU A 378 15.92 0.83 23.61
CA LEU A 378 14.67 0.49 22.94
C LEU A 378 13.55 1.51 23.15
N GLU A 379 13.56 2.21 24.30
CA GLU A 379 12.60 3.26 24.67
C GLU A 379 13.15 4.69 24.44
N ASP A 380 14.23 4.82 23.65
CA ASP A 380 14.88 6.10 23.31
C ASP A 380 15.33 6.92 24.53
N MET A 381 15.77 6.22 25.59
CA MET A 381 16.27 6.82 26.82
C MET A 381 17.79 6.75 26.88
N ASN A 382 18.43 7.77 27.47
CA ASN A 382 19.87 7.77 27.68
C ASN A 382 20.32 6.60 28.59
N PRO A 383 21.49 5.98 28.34
CA PRO A 383 22.02 4.94 29.21
C PRO A 383 22.27 5.46 30.62
N ARG A 384 22.21 4.59 31.62
CA ARG A 384 22.57 4.87 33.00
C ARG A 384 23.87 4.14 33.38
N GLU A 385 24.61 4.68 34.31
CA GLU A 385 25.76 4.03 34.88
C GLU A 385 25.36 2.71 35.55
N GLY A 386 26.14 1.63 35.34
CA GLY A 386 25.86 0.28 35.85
C GLY A 386 24.65 -0.41 35.18
N GLY A 387 24.13 0.11 34.06
CA GLY A 387 22.97 -0.45 33.37
C GLY A 387 23.27 -1.53 32.33
N ASP A 388 24.56 -1.93 32.12
CA ASP A 388 24.95 -2.92 31.12
C ASP A 388 25.11 -4.33 31.69
N ILE A 389 24.62 -4.53 32.92
CA ILE A 389 24.73 -5.81 33.62
C ILE A 389 23.55 -6.70 33.25
N TYR A 390 23.81 -7.95 32.85
CA TYR A 390 22.82 -8.99 32.68
C TYR A 390 22.56 -9.69 34.01
N LEU A 391 21.29 -9.80 34.41
CA LEU A 391 20.90 -10.47 35.64
C LEU A 391 20.83 -11.97 35.41
N THR A 392 21.50 -12.75 36.23
CA THR A 392 21.33 -14.22 36.31
C THR A 392 20.46 -14.53 37.53
N PRO A 393 19.30 -15.23 37.38
CA PRO A 393 18.49 -15.60 38.54
C PRO A 393 19.26 -16.46 39.51
N MET A 394 19.27 -16.06 40.79
CA MET A 394 20.01 -16.78 41.84
C MET A 394 19.56 -18.24 42.08
N ASN A 395 18.36 -18.58 41.56
CA ASN A 395 17.78 -19.92 41.66
C ASN A 395 18.09 -20.83 40.44
N MET A 396 18.85 -20.34 39.46
CA MET A 396 19.31 -21.16 38.34
C MET A 396 20.72 -21.69 38.59
N ALA A 397 20.89 -23.02 38.48
CA ALA A 397 22.19 -23.63 38.50
C ALA A 397 22.94 -23.32 37.20
N ILE A 398 24.19 -22.89 37.29
CA ILE A 398 25.05 -22.67 36.12
C ILE A 398 25.63 -24.03 35.74
N GLN A 399 25.46 -24.44 34.49
CA GLN A 399 26.03 -25.66 33.93
C GLN A 399 27.26 -25.28 33.10
N GLU A 400 28.43 -25.59 33.59
CA GLU A 400 29.70 -25.43 32.89
C GLU A 400 30.27 -26.82 32.56
N GLY A 401 30.56 -27.10 31.29
CA GLY A 401 31.15 -28.36 30.86
C GLY A 401 30.35 -29.65 31.09
N GLY A 402 29.02 -29.55 31.33
CA GLY A 402 28.14 -30.69 31.59
C GLY A 402 27.97 -31.03 33.08
N GLU A 403 28.67 -30.35 33.99
CA GLU A 403 28.47 -30.46 35.45
C GLU A 403 27.66 -29.25 35.96
N VAL A 404 26.73 -29.52 36.87
CA VAL A 404 25.92 -28.49 37.53
C VAL A 404 26.75 -27.88 38.67
N ILE A 405 27.22 -26.64 38.50
CA ILE A 405 27.93 -25.91 39.56
C ILE A 405 26.88 -25.23 40.43
N ALA A 406 26.72 -25.68 41.65
CA ALA A 406 25.90 -25.01 42.65
C ALA A 406 26.48 -23.60 42.94
N ASN A 407 25.60 -22.59 42.98
CA ASN A 407 26.01 -21.22 43.25
C ASN A 407 26.78 -21.14 44.61
N PRO A 408 28.00 -20.64 44.63
CA PRO A 408 28.85 -20.69 45.81
C PRO A 408 28.33 -19.92 47.04
N ASP A 409 27.31 -19.07 46.87
CA ASP A 409 26.74 -18.27 47.96
C ASP A 409 25.65 -18.98 48.79
N GLN A 410 25.32 -20.25 48.54
CA GLN A 410 24.37 -21.03 49.36
C GLN A 410 24.99 -21.94 50.43
N THR A 411 26.31 -21.89 50.64
CA THR A 411 26.98 -22.76 51.61
C THR A 411 27.31 -22.11 52.94
N ASN A 412 26.73 -20.95 53.29
CA ASN A 412 26.90 -20.35 54.63
C ASN A 412 25.53 -19.90 55.18
N THR A 413 24.79 -20.84 55.75
CA THR A 413 23.92 -20.66 56.93
C THR A 413 23.97 -21.89 57.81
#